data_ee943cb8a314c3ec41fe77fba2e6afdc
#
_entry.id   ee943cb8a314c3ec41fe77fba2e6afdc
#
_cell.length_a   1.000
_cell.length_b   1.000
_cell.length_c   1.000
_cell.angle_alpha   90.00
_cell.angle_beta   90.00
_cell.angle_gamma   90.00
#
_symmetry.space_group_name_H-M   'P 1'
#
loop_
_entity.id
_entity.type
_entity.pdbx_description
1 polymer ?
#
loop_
_entity_poly.entity_id
_entity_poly.type
_entity_poly.pdbx_seq_one_letter_code
_entity_poly.pdbx_strand_id
1 'polypeptide(L)'
;IPDDVMSVNEILVIKVKNESQIETVEKAVEIRVNTQEKNFEGYGVEQTKLIHAAIIETRGRYVLLAVSKDADRIDAAFKKSI
;
A
#
# COMPACT_ATOMS: atom_id res chain seq x y z
N ILE A 1 -8.17 1.63 -18.66
CA ILE A 1 -8.96 2.01 -17.67
C ILE A 1 -9.96 1.07 -17.17
N PRO A 2 -10.94 0.79 -17.87
CA PRO A 2 -12.04 0.02 -17.36
C PRO A 2 -11.66 -1.32 -16.79
N ASP A 3 -10.64 -1.92 -17.31
CA ASP A 3 -10.23 -3.25 -16.86
C ASP A 3 -9.74 -3.25 -15.44
N ASP A 4 -9.32 -2.09 -14.94
CA ASP A 4 -8.74 -2.00 -13.61
C ASP A 4 -9.73 -1.57 -12.54
N VAL A 5 -10.97 -1.36 -12.91
CA VAL A 5 -11.98 -0.90 -11.97
C VAL A 5 -12.11 -1.82 -10.77
N MET A 6 -11.94 -3.11 -10.98
CA MET A 6 -12.05 -4.12 -9.92
C MET A 6 -10.70 -4.51 -9.33
N SER A 7 -9.64 -3.84 -9.74
CA SER A 7 -8.31 -4.16 -9.23
C SER A 7 -8.02 -3.42 -7.95
N VAL A 8 -7.34 -4.10 -7.02
CA VAL A 8 -6.87 -3.48 -5.78
C VAL A 8 -5.38 -3.14 -5.85
N ASN A 9 -4.74 -3.43 -6.98
CA ASN A 9 -3.32 -3.14 -7.12
C ASN A 9 -3.05 -1.65 -6.94
N GLU A 10 -2.15 -1.34 -6.03
CA GLU A 10 -1.81 0.04 -5.73
C GLU A 10 -0.39 0.13 -5.23
N ILE A 11 0.34 1.13 -5.72
CA ILE A 11 1.69 1.41 -5.25
C ILE A 11 1.73 2.90 -4.96
N LEU A 12 2.07 3.24 -3.74
CA LEU A 12 2.08 4.63 -3.30
C LEU A 12 3.35 4.88 -2.51
N VAL A 13 4.09 5.90 -2.88
CA VAL A 13 5.29 6.31 -2.13
C VAL A 13 5.11 7.77 -1.73
N ILE A 14 5.19 8.03 -0.45
CA ILE A 14 5.01 9.37 0.09
C ILE A 14 6.29 9.80 0.79
N LYS A 15 6.78 10.97 0.44
CA LYS A 15 7.92 11.59 1.12
C LYS A 15 7.39 12.69 2.03
N VAL A 16 7.77 12.64 3.31
CA VAL A 16 7.36 13.68 4.26
C VAL A 16 8.50 14.68 4.46
N LYS A 17 8.16 15.89 4.85
CA LYS A 17 9.16 16.93 5.10
C LYS A 17 9.87 16.70 6.43
N ASN A 18 9.14 16.27 7.43
CA ASN A 18 9.67 16.03 8.77
C ASN A 18 9.33 14.63 9.22
N GLU A 19 10.24 14.01 9.95
CA GLU A 19 10.00 12.68 10.50
C GLU A 19 8.77 12.63 11.42
N SER A 20 8.44 13.76 12.05
CA SER A 20 7.26 13.82 12.90
C SER A 20 5.95 13.59 12.14
N GLN A 21 5.97 13.69 10.82
CA GLN A 21 4.79 13.48 10.00
C GLN A 21 4.59 12.02 9.61
N ILE A 22 5.60 11.18 9.84
CA ILE A 22 5.55 9.77 9.42
C ILE A 22 4.38 9.04 10.04
N GLU A 23 4.18 9.21 11.34
CA GLU A 23 3.09 8.52 12.02
C GLU A 23 1.72 8.89 11.44
N THR A 24 1.54 10.17 11.13
CA THR A 24 0.30 10.64 10.52
C THR A 24 0.09 10.00 9.16
N VAL A 25 1.14 9.94 8.35
CA VAL A 25 1.07 9.34 7.02
C VAL A 25 0.81 7.84 7.12
N GLU A 26 1.49 7.16 8.05
CA GLU A 26 1.29 5.73 8.24
C GLU A 26 -0.16 5.41 8.61
N LYS A 27 -0.74 6.22 9.48
CA LYS A 27 -2.14 6.04 9.86
C LYS A 27 -3.08 6.26 8.68
N ALA A 28 -2.79 7.28 7.87
CA ALA A 28 -3.60 7.57 6.69
C ALA A 28 -3.54 6.40 5.70
N VAL A 29 -2.35 5.82 5.53
CA VAL A 29 -2.16 4.69 4.64
C VAL A 29 -2.91 3.46 5.17
N GLU A 30 -2.85 3.23 6.48
CA GLU A 30 -3.58 2.12 7.10
C GLU A 30 -5.08 2.27 6.89
N ILE A 31 -5.60 3.48 7.04
CA ILE A 31 -7.02 3.75 6.83
C ILE A 31 -7.39 3.46 5.37
N ARG A 32 -6.52 3.84 4.45
CA ARG A 32 -6.76 3.56 3.03
C ARG A 32 -6.83 2.06 2.77
N VAL A 33 -5.92 1.29 3.34
CA VAL A 33 -5.93 -0.17 3.18
C VAL A 33 -7.22 -0.76 3.75
N ASN A 34 -7.60 -0.32 4.93
CA ASN A 34 -8.84 -0.79 5.55
C ASN A 34 -10.07 -0.45 4.72
N THR A 35 -10.07 0.74 4.13
CA THR A 35 -11.16 1.18 3.27
C THR A 35 -11.23 0.31 2.02
N GLN A 36 -10.08 0.01 1.42
CA GLN A 36 -10.04 -0.86 0.25
C GLN A 36 -10.51 -2.26 0.60
N GLU A 37 -10.14 -2.76 1.76
CA GLU A 37 -10.59 -4.07 2.23
C GLU A 37 -12.10 -4.14 2.28
N LYS A 38 -12.73 -3.10 2.83
CA LYS A 38 -14.19 -3.06 2.90
C LYS A 38 -14.82 -2.93 1.52
N ASN A 39 -14.23 -2.10 0.67
CA ASN A 39 -14.78 -1.86 -0.67
C ASN A 39 -14.73 -3.11 -1.54
N PHE A 40 -13.74 -3.97 -1.34
CA PHE A 40 -13.57 -5.16 -2.14
C PHE A 40 -14.03 -6.44 -1.45
N GLU A 41 -14.62 -6.31 -0.29
CA GLU A 41 -15.20 -7.43 0.42
C GLU A 41 -16.30 -8.04 -0.44
N GLY A 42 -16.18 -9.33 -0.70
CA GLY A 42 -17.15 -10.03 -1.53
C GLY A 42 -16.87 -10.01 -3.02
N TYR A 43 -15.87 -9.26 -3.47
CA TYR A 43 -15.55 -9.20 -4.90
C TYR A 43 -14.65 -10.34 -5.38
N GLY A 44 -14.06 -11.06 -4.48
CA GLY A 44 -13.26 -12.21 -4.87
C GLY A 44 -12.13 -12.46 -3.89
N VAL A 45 -11.77 -13.74 -3.81
CA VAL A 45 -10.76 -14.21 -2.88
C VAL A 45 -9.39 -13.60 -3.21
N GLU A 46 -9.05 -13.53 -4.50
CA GLU A 46 -7.74 -13.04 -4.89
C GLU A 46 -7.52 -11.57 -4.54
N GLN A 47 -8.55 -10.74 -4.77
CA GLN A 47 -8.44 -9.33 -4.44
C GLN A 47 -8.32 -9.14 -2.93
N THR A 48 -9.08 -9.91 -2.17
CA THR A 48 -9.02 -9.87 -0.72
C THR A 48 -7.65 -10.29 -0.21
N LYS A 49 -7.07 -11.32 -0.81
CA LYS A 49 -5.73 -11.77 -0.43
C LYS A 49 -4.67 -10.72 -0.69
N LEU A 50 -4.78 -10.03 -1.82
CA LEU A 50 -3.82 -8.98 -2.16
C LEU A 50 -3.87 -7.85 -1.13
N ILE A 51 -5.07 -7.46 -0.72
CA ILE A 51 -5.22 -6.41 0.28
C ILE A 51 -4.66 -6.86 1.63
N HIS A 52 -4.93 -8.11 2.02
CA HIS A 52 -4.42 -8.63 3.29
C HIS A 52 -2.90 -8.78 3.29
N ALA A 53 -2.31 -8.90 2.11
CA ALA A 53 -0.86 -8.99 1.97
C ALA A 53 -0.22 -7.64 1.68
N ALA A 54 -0.97 -6.55 1.83
CA ALA A 54 -0.43 -5.20 1.61
C ALA A 54 0.78 -4.95 2.50
N ILE A 55 1.78 -4.32 1.92
CA ILE A 55 3.00 -3.96 2.66
C ILE A 55 3.02 -2.46 2.88
N ILE A 56 3.22 -2.06 4.12
CA ILE A 56 3.42 -0.66 4.48
C ILE A 56 4.83 -0.61 5.07
N GLU A 57 5.73 0.07 4.39
CA GLU A 57 7.12 0.14 4.80
C GLU A 57 7.54 1.59 4.95
N THR A 58 8.23 1.89 6.05
CA THR A 58 8.76 3.22 6.29
C THR A 58 10.27 3.17 6.30
N ARG A 59 10.91 4.07 5.56
CA ARG A 59 12.35 4.16 5.55
C ARG A 59 12.78 5.63 5.44
N GLY A 60 13.49 6.12 6.45
CA GLY A 60 13.83 7.52 6.51
C GLY A 60 12.57 8.37 6.56
N ARG A 61 12.39 9.23 5.57
CA ARG A 61 11.19 10.07 5.46
C ARG A 61 10.24 9.59 4.37
N TYR A 62 10.39 8.34 3.94
CA TYR A 62 9.55 7.77 2.90
C TYR A 62 8.64 6.70 3.46
N VAL A 63 7.40 6.68 3.00
CA VAL A 63 6.43 5.66 3.37
C VAL A 63 5.94 5.02 2.08
N LEU A 64 6.03 3.70 2.02
CA LEU A 64 5.57 2.91 0.88
C LEU A 64 4.32 2.14 1.23
N LEU A 65 3.35 2.17 0.34
CA LEU A 65 2.23 1.23 0.36
C LEU A 65 2.31 0.42 -0.92
N ALA A 66 2.35 -0.90 -0.80
CA ALA A 66 2.34 -1.79 -1.95
C ALA A 66 1.25 -2.84 -1.79
N VAL A 67 0.28 -2.81 -2.70
CA VAL A 67 -0.79 -3.82 -2.77
C VAL A 67 -0.66 -4.46 -4.14
N SER A 68 -0.02 -5.63 -4.19
CA SER A 68 0.26 -6.31 -5.44
C SER A 68 0.75 -7.72 -5.14
N LYS A 69 0.61 -8.61 -6.11
CA LYS A 69 1.21 -9.94 -5.99
C LYS A 69 2.74 -9.87 -5.94
N ASP A 70 3.30 -8.74 -6.39
CA ASP A 70 4.74 -8.51 -6.37
C ASP A 70 5.16 -7.57 -5.23
N ALA A 71 4.32 -7.41 -4.21
CA ALA A 71 4.59 -6.49 -3.12
C ALA A 71 5.95 -6.70 -2.46
N ASP A 72 6.36 -7.96 -2.27
CA ASP A 72 7.66 -8.26 -1.67
C ASP A 72 8.81 -7.72 -2.50
N ARG A 73 8.70 -7.84 -3.82
CA ARG A 73 9.74 -7.37 -4.73
C ARG A 73 9.78 -5.84 -4.76
N ILE A 74 8.59 -5.24 -4.70
CA ILE A 74 8.48 -3.78 -4.68
C ILE A 74 9.09 -3.23 -3.40
N ASP A 75 8.79 -3.88 -2.27
CA ASP A 75 9.34 -3.49 -0.98
C ASP A 75 10.86 -3.61 -0.97
N ALA A 76 11.39 -4.70 -1.51
CA ALA A 76 12.84 -4.90 -1.59
C ALA A 76 13.50 -3.82 -2.45
N ALA A 77 12.88 -3.46 -3.57
CA ALA A 77 13.40 -2.42 -4.45
C ALA A 77 13.37 -1.06 -3.74
N PHE A 78 12.31 -0.79 -3.00
CA PHE A 78 12.16 0.44 -2.23
C PHE A 78 13.28 0.57 -1.20
N LYS A 79 13.52 -0.48 -0.42
CA LYS A 79 14.57 -0.47 0.60
C LYS A 79 15.95 -0.26 -0.01
N LYS A 80 16.17 -0.82 -1.18
CA LYS A 80 17.43 -0.72 -1.88
C LYS A 80 17.69 0.68 -2.44
N SER A 81 16.61 1.37 -2.80
CA SER A 81 16.69 2.69 -3.43
C SER A 81 16.87 3.81 -2.41
N ILE A 82 16.61 3.54 -1.17
CA ILE A 82 16.66 4.52 -0.09
C ILE A 82 17.55 4.02 1.04
#